data_cd86cae63e49a7e5eb80d09e40da6910
#
_entry.id   cd86cae63e49a7e5eb80d09e40da6910
#
_cell.length_a   1.000
_cell.length_b   1.000
_cell.length_c   1.000
_cell.angle_alpha   90.00
_cell.angle_beta   90.00
_cell.angle_gamma   90.00
#
_symmetry.space_group_name_H-M   'P 1'
#
loop_
_entity.id
_entity.type
_entity.pdbx_description
1 polymer ?
#
loop_
_entity_poly.entity_id
_entity_poly.type
_entity_poly.pdbx_seq_one_letter_code
_entity_poly.pdbx_strand_id
1 'polypeptide(L)'
;MIIGAANPHLILLHPPAVYDFRKLFLMYGPIADGVPSTPLFEMYPIGFISLMEHLESEGLKVRIINLAARMLGSADFDAEMMIRKQKPKAFGIDLHWLAHAQGSLEVAKICKRYHPDIPVIFGGLSATYFHRELIRYPEVDFIIRGDSTEEPLLQLMQAIISRSFDLATLSDIPNLVWKDEEVHINPLSHVPNELKYSNNYVHVFRSALKYRDLKSLLPYHGWSREWLSYPIMAVITCRGCKHNCIFCGGSKHALAGYCNRKKAIFRDPELIVEDITKICDYTKAPIFVIGDLRQSGDEYAYTVLEGLKRLKIRNPVVLELFDTAPKEYFEAVADSIDNFNFELSPDTHDEQIRAIVGKHYNNSAIEANIKWALDLGCRKFDLFFMIGLPRQTCESVMATVDYCGLLMNEFGTKVVPFILPYSPFIDPGCIAYENPEKFGYKILLKTFEEYRRVMLSPSWKYILNYETKWMARDELVDCTYQAGLRLNRQKAECGLIEHDSYIAREEKIKLAIALTAEIDEIEAIANANVRHERLMQLKPKADLMLSSVINEKRGMEWPTTGRNLKLVNIIKTALSKRLRGKV
;
A
#
# COMPACT_ATOMS: atom_id res chain seq x y z
N MET A 1 3.99 -27.63 -31.17
CA MET A 1 2.60 -27.43 -30.72
C MET A 1 2.62 -26.62 -29.43
N ILE A 2 2.26 -25.35 -29.47
CA ILE A 2 2.17 -24.49 -28.26
C ILE A 2 0.84 -24.87 -27.64
N ILE A 3 0.90 -25.63 -26.55
CA ILE A 3 -0.29 -25.93 -25.72
C ILE A 3 -0.81 -24.59 -25.25
N GLY A 4 -1.95 -24.15 -25.78
CA GLY A 4 -2.62 -22.93 -25.34
C GLY A 4 -2.82 -23.00 -23.83
N ALA A 5 -2.42 -21.95 -23.12
CA ALA A 5 -2.62 -21.89 -21.67
C ALA A 5 -4.13 -22.05 -21.40
N ALA A 6 -4.51 -23.07 -20.63
CA ALA A 6 -5.91 -23.26 -20.25
C ALA A 6 -6.43 -22.01 -19.54
N ASN A 7 -7.68 -21.60 -19.82
CA ASN A 7 -8.31 -20.46 -19.21
C ASN A 7 -8.21 -20.52 -17.67
N PRO A 8 -7.87 -19.44 -16.99
CA PRO A 8 -7.87 -19.40 -15.53
C PRO A 8 -9.30 -19.56 -15.00
N HIS A 9 -9.43 -20.13 -13.79
CA HIS A 9 -10.71 -20.13 -13.09
C HIS A 9 -10.99 -18.74 -12.53
N LEU A 10 -9.99 -18.09 -11.94
CA LEU A 10 -10.07 -16.75 -11.39
C LEU A 10 -8.99 -15.85 -11.99
N ILE A 11 -9.36 -14.63 -12.37
CA ILE A 11 -8.41 -13.56 -12.65
C ILE A 11 -8.54 -12.50 -11.57
N LEU A 12 -7.44 -12.27 -10.84
CA LEU A 12 -7.32 -11.18 -9.89
C LEU A 12 -6.79 -9.95 -10.61
N LEU A 13 -7.56 -8.87 -10.60
CA LEU A 13 -7.23 -7.60 -11.26
C LEU A 13 -6.85 -6.56 -10.22
N HIS A 14 -5.66 -5.97 -10.37
CA HIS A 14 -5.26 -4.79 -9.61
C HIS A 14 -5.44 -3.55 -10.48
N PRO A 15 -6.46 -2.72 -10.20
CA PRO A 15 -6.77 -1.50 -10.96
C PRO A 15 -5.82 -0.36 -10.57
N PRO A 16 -5.65 0.68 -11.43
CA PRO A 16 -5.09 1.95 -10.99
C PRO A 16 -6.03 2.65 -10.00
N ALA A 17 -5.53 3.60 -9.23
CA ALA A 17 -6.37 4.42 -8.35
C ALA A 17 -7.47 5.14 -9.16
N VAL A 18 -7.14 5.64 -10.33
CA VAL A 18 -8.08 6.27 -11.27
C VAL A 18 -7.94 5.68 -12.67
N TYR A 19 -9.03 5.25 -13.25
CA TYR A 19 -9.12 4.77 -14.62
C TYR A 19 -9.82 5.81 -15.51
N ASP A 20 -9.31 6.30 -16.68
CA ASP A 20 -7.94 6.13 -17.18
C ASP A 20 -7.13 7.40 -16.87
N PHE A 21 -6.27 7.32 -15.87
CA PHE A 21 -5.47 8.47 -15.37
C PHE A 21 -4.63 9.16 -16.47
N ARG A 22 -4.27 8.42 -17.53
CA ARG A 22 -3.45 8.95 -18.64
C ARG A 22 -4.19 10.01 -19.46
N LYS A 23 -5.53 9.99 -19.43
CA LYS A 23 -6.41 10.89 -20.19
C LYS A 23 -7.00 12.01 -19.34
N LEU A 24 -6.76 12.00 -18.05
CA LEU A 24 -7.32 12.94 -17.10
C LEU A 24 -6.27 13.94 -16.63
N PHE A 25 -6.73 15.09 -16.17
CA PHE A 25 -5.89 16.02 -15.43
C PHE A 25 -5.93 15.64 -13.94
N LEU A 26 -4.78 15.28 -13.38
CA LEU A 26 -4.66 14.85 -11.99
C LEU A 26 -3.33 15.37 -11.41
N MET A 27 -3.40 16.04 -10.26
CA MET A 27 -2.23 16.48 -9.51
C MET A 27 -2.30 15.96 -8.08
N TYR A 28 -1.77 14.77 -7.85
CA TYR A 28 -1.80 14.13 -6.51
C TYR A 28 -0.69 14.61 -5.58
N GLY A 29 0.39 15.16 -6.14
CA GLY A 29 1.43 15.86 -5.38
C GLY A 29 1.88 15.14 -4.10
N PRO A 30 1.97 15.88 -2.99
CA PRO A 30 2.52 15.36 -1.74
C PRO A 30 1.79 14.15 -1.15
N ILE A 31 0.50 13.97 -1.39
CA ILE A 31 -0.22 12.81 -0.83
C ILE A 31 0.23 11.47 -1.43
N ALA A 32 0.77 11.47 -2.65
CA ALA A 32 1.32 10.27 -3.26
C ALA A 32 2.77 10.00 -2.83
N ASP A 33 3.45 10.97 -2.25
CA ASP A 33 4.86 10.84 -1.84
C ASP A 33 5.06 9.81 -0.72
N GLY A 34 4.03 9.57 0.10
CA GLY A 34 4.06 8.56 1.16
C GLY A 34 3.94 7.12 0.66
N VAL A 35 3.59 6.94 -0.63
CA VAL A 35 3.48 5.63 -1.26
C VAL A 35 4.68 5.44 -2.18
N PRO A 36 5.65 4.62 -1.78
CA PRO A 36 6.93 4.54 -2.48
C PRO A 36 6.84 4.01 -3.91
N SER A 37 5.70 3.49 -4.33
CA SER A 37 5.56 2.86 -5.64
C SER A 37 5.25 3.84 -6.76
N THR A 38 4.20 4.64 -6.64
CA THR A 38 3.81 5.57 -7.72
C THR A 38 2.95 6.71 -7.22
N PRO A 39 2.87 7.83 -7.98
CA PRO A 39 1.97 8.93 -7.67
C PRO A 39 0.47 8.60 -7.77
N LEU A 40 0.12 7.41 -8.26
CA LEU A 40 -1.26 6.93 -8.39
C LEU A 40 -1.62 5.89 -7.31
N PHE A 41 -0.90 5.89 -6.19
CA PHE A 41 -1.11 4.94 -5.09
C PHE A 41 -1.00 3.47 -5.52
N GLU A 42 -0.26 3.18 -6.59
CA GLU A 42 -0.06 1.82 -7.03
C GLU A 42 0.82 1.09 -6.00
N MET A 43 0.20 0.20 -5.26
CA MET A 43 0.86 -0.74 -4.35
C MET A 43 0.53 -2.16 -4.82
N TYR A 44 1.56 -3.00 -4.90
CA TYR A 44 1.31 -4.39 -5.27
C TYR A 44 0.41 -5.04 -4.21
N PRO A 45 -0.71 -5.67 -4.63
CA PRO A 45 -1.67 -6.25 -3.69
C PRO A 45 -1.12 -7.56 -3.12
N ILE A 46 -0.30 -7.48 -2.06
CA ILE A 46 0.37 -8.64 -1.44
C ILE A 46 -0.63 -9.71 -1.03
N GLY A 47 -1.84 -9.33 -0.61
CA GLY A 47 -2.92 -10.26 -0.33
C GLY A 47 -3.30 -11.16 -1.51
N PHE A 48 -3.06 -10.74 -2.75
CA PHE A 48 -3.29 -11.60 -3.91
C PHE A 48 -2.35 -12.81 -3.95
N ILE A 49 -1.16 -12.71 -3.33
CA ILE A 49 -0.20 -13.81 -3.30
C ILE A 49 -0.73 -14.94 -2.43
N SER A 50 -1.24 -14.63 -1.23
CA SER A 50 -1.82 -15.63 -0.34
C SER A 50 -3.10 -16.25 -0.92
N LEU A 51 -3.95 -15.43 -1.55
CA LEU A 51 -5.14 -15.92 -2.26
C LEU A 51 -4.76 -16.86 -3.40
N MET A 52 -3.78 -16.48 -4.24
CA MET A 52 -3.31 -17.32 -5.34
C MET A 52 -2.74 -18.65 -4.84
N GLU A 53 -1.88 -18.60 -3.80
CA GLU A 53 -1.27 -19.80 -3.24
C GLU A 53 -2.34 -20.75 -2.69
N HIS A 54 -3.26 -20.24 -1.87
CA HIS A 54 -4.33 -21.05 -1.27
C HIS A 54 -5.22 -21.69 -2.35
N LEU A 55 -5.70 -20.92 -3.30
CA LEU A 55 -6.56 -21.42 -4.37
C LEU A 55 -5.85 -22.40 -5.31
N GLU A 56 -4.56 -22.17 -5.61
CA GLU A 56 -3.79 -23.10 -6.44
C GLU A 56 -3.44 -24.40 -5.72
N SER A 57 -3.26 -24.39 -4.41
CA SER A 57 -3.09 -25.61 -3.61
C SER A 57 -4.33 -26.51 -3.63
N GLU A 58 -5.52 -25.90 -3.78
CA GLU A 58 -6.80 -26.58 -3.94
C GLU A 58 -7.16 -26.89 -5.43
N GLY A 59 -6.18 -26.77 -6.33
CA GLY A 59 -6.30 -27.15 -7.75
C GLY A 59 -6.96 -26.11 -8.66
N LEU A 60 -7.27 -24.90 -8.18
CA LEU A 60 -7.77 -23.83 -9.01
C LEU A 60 -6.64 -23.21 -9.84
N LYS A 61 -6.99 -22.65 -10.99
CA LYS A 61 -6.05 -21.91 -11.86
C LYS A 61 -6.29 -20.43 -11.65
N VAL A 62 -5.33 -19.73 -11.03
CA VAL A 62 -5.41 -18.32 -10.75
C VAL A 62 -4.43 -17.52 -11.61
N ARG A 63 -4.82 -16.32 -12.01
CA ARG A 63 -3.96 -15.36 -12.71
C ARG A 63 -4.08 -14.00 -12.05
N ILE A 64 -2.96 -13.34 -11.78
CA ILE A 64 -2.94 -11.94 -11.38
C ILE A 64 -2.62 -11.08 -12.61
N ILE A 65 -3.38 -10.01 -12.82
CA ILE A 65 -3.10 -8.97 -13.82
C ILE A 65 -3.01 -7.62 -13.09
N ASN A 66 -1.82 -7.06 -13.02
CA ASN A 66 -1.61 -5.72 -12.49
C ASN A 66 -1.84 -4.68 -13.60
N LEU A 67 -3.09 -4.19 -13.72
CA LEU A 67 -3.47 -3.19 -14.73
C LEU A 67 -2.77 -1.85 -14.46
N ALA A 68 -2.65 -1.45 -13.20
CA ALA A 68 -1.98 -0.21 -12.79
C ALA A 68 -0.53 -0.18 -13.29
N ALA A 69 0.27 -1.19 -12.97
CA ALA A 69 1.66 -1.28 -13.40
C ALA A 69 1.81 -1.33 -14.94
N ARG A 70 0.89 -2.01 -15.62
CA ARG A 70 0.89 -2.07 -17.09
C ARG A 70 0.58 -0.72 -17.73
N MET A 71 -0.41 -0.01 -17.20
CA MET A 71 -0.79 1.33 -17.68
C MET A 71 0.32 2.36 -17.41
N LEU A 72 0.98 2.30 -16.25
CA LEU A 72 2.14 3.12 -15.91
C LEU A 72 3.34 2.82 -16.83
N GLY A 73 3.58 1.56 -17.14
CA GLY A 73 4.72 1.12 -17.93
C GLY A 73 4.53 1.25 -19.46
N SER A 74 3.34 1.64 -19.96
CA SER A 74 3.08 1.77 -21.39
C SER A 74 1.87 2.68 -21.63
N ALA A 75 2.11 3.80 -22.32
CA ALA A 75 1.05 4.74 -22.72
C ALA A 75 0.01 4.07 -23.64
N ASP A 76 0.46 3.15 -24.52
CA ASP A 76 -0.38 2.47 -25.51
C ASP A 76 -1.05 1.19 -24.96
N PHE A 77 -0.87 0.86 -23.67
CA PHE A 77 -1.48 -0.35 -23.12
C PHE A 77 -3.00 -0.19 -23.03
N ASP A 78 -3.72 -1.06 -23.75
CA ASP A 78 -5.18 -1.12 -23.76
C ASP A 78 -5.68 -2.12 -22.71
N ALA A 79 -6.13 -1.59 -21.56
CA ALA A 79 -6.66 -2.40 -20.46
C ALA A 79 -8.01 -3.04 -20.83
N GLU A 80 -8.85 -2.37 -21.61
CA GLU A 80 -10.13 -2.92 -22.07
C GLU A 80 -9.92 -4.11 -22.99
N MET A 81 -9.01 -3.98 -23.97
CA MET A 81 -8.62 -5.09 -24.85
C MET A 81 -8.03 -6.26 -24.05
N MET A 82 -7.23 -5.97 -23.02
CA MET A 82 -6.69 -7.01 -22.14
C MET A 82 -7.81 -7.79 -21.45
N ILE A 83 -8.78 -7.11 -20.85
CA ILE A 83 -9.91 -7.73 -20.15
C ILE A 83 -10.81 -8.48 -21.15
N ARG A 84 -11.15 -7.86 -22.28
CA ARG A 84 -11.99 -8.45 -23.33
C ARG A 84 -11.50 -9.81 -23.83
N LYS A 85 -10.17 -10.01 -23.89
CA LYS A 85 -9.55 -11.26 -24.35
C LYS A 85 -9.58 -12.38 -23.30
N GLN A 86 -9.92 -12.11 -22.06
CA GLN A 86 -9.94 -13.11 -21.00
C GLN A 86 -11.25 -13.89 -20.99
N LYS A 87 -11.19 -15.13 -20.49
CA LYS A 87 -12.36 -16.00 -20.32
C LYS A 87 -12.25 -16.79 -19.00
N PRO A 88 -12.22 -16.12 -17.83
CA PRO A 88 -12.21 -16.81 -16.56
C PRO A 88 -13.61 -17.32 -16.18
N LYS A 89 -13.72 -17.98 -15.02
CA LYS A 89 -15.01 -18.26 -14.37
C LYS A 89 -15.49 -17.09 -13.51
N ALA A 90 -14.55 -16.28 -12.98
CA ALA A 90 -14.83 -15.06 -12.25
C ALA A 90 -13.67 -14.06 -12.37
N PHE A 91 -13.97 -12.77 -12.21
CA PHE A 91 -12.99 -11.72 -11.98
C PHE A 91 -13.01 -11.34 -10.50
N GLY A 92 -11.82 -11.29 -9.86
CA GLY A 92 -11.63 -10.71 -8.54
C GLY A 92 -10.98 -9.34 -8.67
N ILE A 93 -11.53 -8.34 -8.00
CA ILE A 93 -11.03 -6.96 -8.04
C ILE A 93 -10.68 -6.55 -6.61
N ASP A 94 -9.46 -6.07 -6.39
CA ASP A 94 -9.08 -5.57 -5.09
C ASP A 94 -9.58 -4.15 -4.85
N LEU A 95 -10.05 -3.94 -3.63
CA LEU A 95 -10.32 -2.64 -3.05
C LEU A 95 -9.77 -2.64 -1.62
N HIS A 96 -8.46 -2.90 -1.51
CA HIS A 96 -7.77 -2.96 -0.24
C HIS A 96 -7.61 -1.58 0.40
N TRP A 97 -7.50 -0.55 -0.40
CA TRP A 97 -7.38 0.84 0.02
C TRP A 97 -8.35 1.74 -0.76
N LEU A 98 -8.93 2.71 -0.07
CA LEU A 98 -10.00 3.55 -0.61
C LEU A 98 -9.55 4.47 -1.75
N ALA A 99 -8.25 4.74 -1.86
CA ALA A 99 -7.67 5.43 -3.01
C ALA A 99 -7.97 4.75 -4.35
N HIS A 100 -8.27 3.44 -4.35
CA HIS A 100 -8.65 2.68 -5.54
C HIS A 100 -10.16 2.66 -5.84
N ALA A 101 -10.99 3.37 -5.07
CA ALA A 101 -12.45 3.32 -5.20
C ALA A 101 -12.95 3.60 -6.63
N GLN A 102 -12.37 4.61 -7.30
CA GLN A 102 -12.77 4.96 -8.66
C GLN A 102 -12.30 3.90 -9.67
N GLY A 103 -11.02 3.57 -9.67
CA GLY A 103 -10.46 2.64 -10.65
C GLY A 103 -10.99 1.22 -10.52
N SER A 104 -11.22 0.73 -9.29
CA SER A 104 -11.78 -0.60 -9.05
C SER A 104 -13.18 -0.73 -9.66
N LEU A 105 -14.02 0.28 -9.47
CA LEU A 105 -15.39 0.26 -10.01
C LEU A 105 -15.42 0.41 -11.53
N GLU A 106 -14.56 1.26 -12.13
CA GLU A 106 -14.47 1.38 -13.57
C GLU A 106 -13.95 0.09 -14.23
N VAL A 107 -12.99 -0.59 -13.61
CA VAL A 107 -12.52 -1.90 -14.08
C VAL A 107 -13.65 -2.95 -14.00
N ALA A 108 -14.46 -2.93 -12.94
CA ALA A 108 -15.64 -3.78 -12.84
C ALA A 108 -16.65 -3.52 -13.97
N LYS A 109 -16.93 -2.25 -14.30
CA LYS A 109 -17.77 -1.87 -15.45
C LYS A 109 -17.24 -2.41 -16.78
N ILE A 110 -15.92 -2.35 -16.97
CA ILE A 110 -15.27 -2.91 -18.17
C ILE A 110 -15.45 -4.44 -18.20
N CYS A 111 -15.28 -5.13 -17.08
CA CYS A 111 -15.53 -6.57 -16.99
C CYS A 111 -16.96 -6.89 -17.40
N LYS A 112 -17.96 -6.21 -16.85
CA LYS A 112 -19.37 -6.44 -17.17
C LYS A 112 -19.74 -6.06 -18.60
N ARG A 113 -19.13 -5.03 -19.17
CA ARG A 113 -19.36 -4.63 -20.58
C ARG A 113 -18.99 -5.73 -21.56
N TYR A 114 -17.87 -6.42 -21.34
CA TYR A 114 -17.39 -7.46 -22.26
C TYR A 114 -17.74 -8.88 -21.84
N HIS A 115 -18.09 -9.08 -20.58
CA HIS A 115 -18.38 -10.37 -19.98
C HIS A 115 -19.57 -10.26 -19.00
N PRO A 116 -20.78 -9.94 -19.47
CA PRO A 116 -21.94 -9.67 -18.61
C PRO A 116 -22.27 -10.86 -17.67
N ASP A 117 -22.06 -12.09 -18.14
CA ASP A 117 -22.41 -13.31 -17.40
C ASP A 117 -21.28 -13.80 -16.47
N ILE A 118 -20.09 -13.18 -16.51
CA ILE A 118 -18.99 -13.58 -15.64
C ILE A 118 -19.09 -12.78 -14.34
N PRO A 119 -19.12 -13.47 -13.17
CA PRO A 119 -19.17 -12.80 -11.88
C PRO A 119 -17.96 -11.92 -11.60
N VAL A 120 -18.20 -10.77 -10.96
CA VAL A 120 -17.21 -9.83 -10.44
C VAL A 120 -17.25 -9.85 -8.91
N ILE A 121 -16.14 -10.20 -8.30
CA ILE A 121 -15.96 -10.37 -6.85
C ILE A 121 -15.06 -9.27 -6.34
N PHE A 122 -15.50 -8.52 -5.34
CA PHE A 122 -14.68 -7.54 -4.64
C PHE A 122 -14.15 -8.09 -3.31
N GLY A 123 -12.97 -7.64 -2.91
CA GLY A 123 -12.37 -7.91 -1.61
C GLY A 123 -11.43 -6.79 -1.18
N GLY A 124 -10.95 -6.88 0.06
CA GLY A 124 -10.06 -5.91 0.68
C GLY A 124 -10.72 -5.11 1.81
N LEU A 125 -9.92 -4.35 2.54
CA LEU A 125 -10.39 -3.68 3.75
C LEU A 125 -11.43 -2.59 3.45
N SER A 126 -11.23 -1.81 2.40
CA SER A 126 -12.21 -0.79 2.00
C SER A 126 -13.50 -1.38 1.44
N ALA A 127 -13.41 -2.48 0.69
CA ALA A 127 -14.61 -3.24 0.27
C ALA A 127 -15.36 -3.82 1.48
N THR A 128 -14.63 -4.24 2.51
CA THR A 128 -15.21 -4.74 3.77
C THR A 128 -15.97 -3.64 4.50
N TYR A 129 -15.38 -2.45 4.63
CA TYR A 129 -16.03 -1.34 5.33
C TYR A 129 -17.29 -0.85 4.58
N PHE A 130 -17.18 -0.61 3.27
CA PHE A 130 -18.25 -0.07 2.44
C PHE A 130 -19.12 -1.13 1.75
N HIS A 131 -19.13 -2.38 2.21
CA HIS A 131 -19.82 -3.48 1.53
C HIS A 131 -21.29 -3.22 1.24
N ARG A 132 -22.02 -2.51 2.13
CA ARG A 132 -23.45 -2.20 1.97
C ARG A 132 -23.72 -1.21 0.83
N GLU A 133 -22.79 -0.30 0.57
CA GLU A 133 -22.89 0.65 -0.53
C GLU A 133 -22.36 0.02 -1.82
N LEU A 134 -21.20 -0.62 -1.74
CA LEU A 134 -20.51 -1.20 -2.89
C LEU A 134 -21.33 -2.29 -3.59
N ILE A 135 -22.05 -3.16 -2.85
CA ILE A 135 -22.86 -4.22 -3.45
C ILE A 135 -24.03 -3.70 -4.29
N ARG A 136 -24.45 -2.46 -4.08
CA ARG A 136 -25.58 -1.85 -4.84
C ARG A 136 -25.22 -1.48 -6.27
N TYR A 137 -23.93 -1.38 -6.59
CA TYR A 137 -23.50 -1.11 -7.96
C TYR A 137 -23.79 -2.33 -8.86
N PRO A 138 -24.37 -2.11 -10.06
CA PRO A 138 -24.79 -3.21 -10.94
C PRO A 138 -23.64 -4.11 -11.37
N GLU A 139 -22.43 -3.60 -11.44
CA GLU A 139 -21.21 -4.31 -11.83
C GLU A 139 -20.58 -5.15 -10.71
N VAL A 140 -21.11 -5.13 -9.50
CA VAL A 140 -20.62 -5.88 -8.35
C VAL A 140 -21.57 -7.02 -8.03
N ASP A 141 -21.14 -8.28 -8.20
CA ASP A 141 -21.99 -9.45 -7.92
C ASP A 141 -21.75 -9.96 -6.48
N PHE A 142 -20.50 -10.00 -6.05
CA PHE A 142 -20.08 -10.55 -4.76
C PHE A 142 -19.06 -9.67 -4.06
N ILE A 143 -19.10 -9.66 -2.73
CA ILE A 143 -18.04 -9.07 -1.90
C ILE A 143 -17.68 -10.08 -0.81
N ILE A 144 -16.38 -10.33 -0.63
CA ILE A 144 -15.89 -11.12 0.49
C ILE A 144 -15.27 -10.18 1.52
N ARG A 145 -15.83 -10.17 2.73
CA ARG A 145 -15.44 -9.29 3.82
C ARG A 145 -14.36 -9.89 4.70
N GLY A 146 -13.60 -9.02 5.37
CA GLY A 146 -12.59 -9.40 6.36
C GLY A 146 -11.17 -9.26 5.86
N ASP A 147 -10.23 -9.53 6.76
CA ASP A 147 -8.79 -9.50 6.52
C ASP A 147 -8.21 -10.88 6.15
N SER A 148 -9.04 -11.92 6.20
CA SER A 148 -8.67 -13.32 5.90
C SER A 148 -9.76 -13.91 5.03
N THR A 149 -9.57 -13.87 3.72
CA THR A 149 -10.61 -14.18 2.73
C THR A 149 -10.28 -15.38 1.85
N GLU A 150 -9.20 -16.09 2.15
CA GLU A 150 -8.71 -17.23 1.37
C GLU A 150 -9.75 -18.35 1.28
N GLU A 151 -10.23 -18.83 2.42
CA GLU A 151 -11.20 -19.91 2.49
C GLU A 151 -12.59 -19.50 1.98
N PRO A 152 -13.16 -18.34 2.37
CA PRO A 152 -14.42 -17.88 1.78
C PRO A 152 -14.37 -17.71 0.26
N LEU A 153 -13.24 -17.24 -0.28
CA LEU A 153 -13.06 -17.13 -1.73
C LEU A 153 -13.00 -18.50 -2.40
N LEU A 154 -12.35 -19.48 -1.78
CA LEU A 154 -12.31 -20.86 -2.27
C LEU A 154 -13.72 -21.45 -2.38
N GLN A 155 -14.53 -21.32 -1.33
CA GLN A 155 -15.91 -21.82 -1.28
C GLN A 155 -16.78 -21.12 -2.35
N LEU A 156 -16.67 -19.80 -2.50
CA LEU A 156 -17.36 -19.07 -3.55
C LEU A 156 -16.93 -19.55 -4.95
N MET A 157 -15.63 -19.72 -5.18
CA MET A 157 -15.13 -20.21 -6.47
C MET A 157 -15.58 -21.65 -6.78
N GLN A 158 -15.71 -22.51 -5.78
CA GLN A 158 -16.28 -23.86 -5.94
C GLN A 158 -17.75 -23.78 -6.35
N ALA A 159 -18.56 -22.92 -5.70
CA ALA A 159 -19.95 -22.67 -6.07
C ALA A 159 -20.07 -22.12 -7.51
N ILE A 160 -19.22 -21.18 -7.91
CA ILE A 160 -19.18 -20.63 -9.27
C ILE A 160 -18.83 -21.70 -10.31
N ILE A 161 -17.88 -22.55 -10.04
CA ILE A 161 -17.42 -23.61 -10.97
C ILE A 161 -18.49 -24.70 -11.10
N SER A 162 -19.13 -25.10 -10.01
CA SER A 162 -20.21 -26.11 -10.00
C SER A 162 -21.56 -25.53 -10.47
N ARG A 163 -21.67 -24.22 -10.67
CA ARG A 163 -22.91 -23.48 -10.96
C ARG A 163 -23.99 -23.67 -9.91
N SER A 164 -23.59 -23.78 -8.65
CA SER A 164 -24.50 -23.91 -7.51
C SER A 164 -24.74 -22.53 -6.89
N PHE A 165 -25.67 -21.78 -7.49
CA PHE A 165 -26.03 -20.41 -7.05
C PHE A 165 -27.36 -20.38 -6.29
N ASP A 166 -27.75 -21.50 -5.68
CA ASP A 166 -28.94 -21.50 -4.85
C ASP A 166 -28.71 -20.77 -3.51
N LEU A 167 -29.81 -20.28 -2.95
CA LEU A 167 -29.81 -19.50 -1.72
C LEU A 167 -29.10 -20.24 -0.56
N ALA A 168 -29.29 -21.55 -0.44
CA ALA A 168 -28.69 -22.35 0.63
C ALA A 168 -27.16 -22.35 0.50
N THR A 169 -26.63 -22.68 -0.69
CA THR A 169 -25.20 -22.72 -0.96
C THR A 169 -24.52 -21.36 -0.68
N LEU A 170 -25.12 -20.26 -1.18
CA LEU A 170 -24.51 -18.93 -0.99
C LEU A 170 -24.62 -18.45 0.47
N SER A 171 -25.70 -18.80 1.19
CA SER A 171 -25.88 -18.43 2.59
C SER A 171 -24.90 -19.12 3.54
N ASP A 172 -24.36 -20.28 3.16
CA ASP A 172 -23.40 -21.04 3.94
C ASP A 172 -21.96 -20.51 3.83
N ILE A 173 -21.66 -19.69 2.79
CA ILE A 173 -20.32 -19.13 2.60
C ILE A 173 -20.09 -18.00 3.61
N PRO A 174 -19.15 -18.14 4.56
CA PRO A 174 -18.93 -17.10 5.55
C PRO A 174 -18.39 -15.82 4.92
N ASN A 175 -18.69 -14.67 5.54
CA ASN A 175 -18.19 -13.36 5.15
C ASN A 175 -18.68 -12.86 3.78
N LEU A 176 -19.49 -13.62 3.05
CA LEU A 176 -20.01 -13.27 1.73
C LEU A 176 -21.08 -12.18 1.84
N VAL A 177 -21.06 -11.25 0.89
CA VAL A 177 -22.15 -10.34 0.57
C VAL A 177 -22.48 -10.53 -0.91
N TRP A 178 -23.76 -10.68 -1.21
CA TRP A 178 -24.26 -10.93 -2.55
C TRP A 178 -25.66 -10.35 -2.72
N LYS A 179 -26.19 -10.33 -3.94
CA LYS A 179 -27.52 -9.82 -4.23
C LYS A 179 -28.21 -10.66 -5.30
N ASP A 180 -29.49 -10.78 -5.14
CA ASP A 180 -30.48 -11.15 -6.15
C ASP A 180 -31.52 -10.02 -6.25
N GLU A 181 -32.75 -10.24 -5.87
CA GLU A 181 -33.78 -9.20 -5.70
C GLU A 181 -33.51 -8.36 -4.43
N GLU A 182 -32.82 -8.94 -3.45
CA GLU A 182 -32.43 -8.32 -2.19
C GLU A 182 -30.89 -8.40 -1.98
N VAL A 183 -30.40 -7.65 -0.99
CA VAL A 183 -29.01 -7.70 -0.57
C VAL A 183 -28.88 -8.65 0.61
N HIS A 184 -28.07 -9.69 0.43
CA HIS A 184 -27.76 -10.69 1.45
C HIS A 184 -26.39 -10.44 2.05
N ILE A 185 -26.28 -10.46 3.38
CA ILE A 185 -25.05 -10.22 4.13
C ILE A 185 -24.86 -11.36 5.12
N ASN A 186 -24.03 -12.32 4.75
CA ASN A 186 -23.72 -13.46 5.61
C ASN A 186 -22.92 -13.05 6.85
N PRO A 187 -22.96 -13.79 7.95
CA PRO A 187 -22.17 -13.47 9.13
C PRO A 187 -20.68 -13.35 8.84
N LEU A 188 -20.00 -12.38 9.47
CA LEU A 188 -18.56 -12.25 9.45
C LEU A 188 -17.93 -13.23 10.46
N SER A 189 -18.01 -14.53 10.16
CA SER A 189 -17.68 -15.63 11.07
C SER A 189 -16.31 -16.26 10.78
N HIS A 190 -15.80 -16.16 9.53
CA HIS A 190 -14.46 -16.65 9.21
C HIS A 190 -13.41 -15.60 9.59
N VAL A 191 -12.90 -15.71 10.82
CA VAL A 191 -11.81 -14.91 11.38
C VAL A 191 -10.82 -15.89 12.03
N PRO A 192 -9.89 -16.46 11.24
CA PRO A 192 -8.98 -17.49 11.71
C PRO A 192 -8.07 -16.99 12.84
N ASN A 193 -7.71 -17.87 13.75
CA ASN A 193 -6.78 -17.61 14.83
C ASN A 193 -5.33 -18.01 14.50
N GLU A 194 -5.11 -18.57 13.32
CA GLU A 194 -3.81 -19.00 12.81
C GLU A 194 -3.64 -18.56 11.36
N LEU A 195 -2.43 -18.23 10.95
CA LEU A 195 -2.07 -17.90 9.57
C LEU A 195 -1.18 -19.01 9.00
N LYS A 196 -1.78 -19.87 8.17
CA LYS A 196 -1.10 -21.05 7.58
C LYS A 196 -0.59 -20.83 6.17
N TYR A 197 -0.88 -19.69 5.54
CA TYR A 197 -0.41 -19.40 4.19
C TYR A 197 0.94 -18.70 4.19
N SER A 198 1.66 -18.87 3.09
CA SER A 198 2.94 -18.22 2.85
C SER A 198 2.81 -17.09 1.81
N ASN A 199 3.75 -16.16 1.79
CA ASN A 199 3.89 -15.19 0.73
C ASN A 199 4.77 -15.75 -0.40
N ASN A 200 4.33 -16.83 -1.02
CA ASN A 200 5.12 -17.57 -1.99
C ASN A 200 5.04 -16.96 -3.40
N TYR A 201 5.94 -16.05 -3.71
CA TYR A 201 6.05 -15.40 -5.01
C TYR A 201 6.28 -16.38 -6.21
N VAL A 202 6.66 -17.62 -5.94
CA VAL A 202 6.86 -18.64 -7.01
C VAL A 202 5.57 -18.87 -7.79
N HIS A 203 4.40 -18.81 -7.14
CA HIS A 203 3.11 -18.91 -7.83
C HIS A 203 2.90 -17.74 -8.80
N VAL A 204 3.26 -16.53 -8.41
CA VAL A 204 3.20 -15.34 -9.25
C VAL A 204 4.14 -15.50 -10.46
N PHE A 205 5.37 -15.94 -10.24
CA PHE A 205 6.33 -16.17 -11.33
C PHE A 205 5.86 -17.23 -12.33
N ARG A 206 5.29 -18.33 -11.85
CA ARG A 206 4.71 -19.37 -12.71
C ARG A 206 3.55 -18.83 -13.54
N SER A 207 2.66 -18.09 -12.91
CA SER A 207 1.54 -17.45 -13.57
C SER A 207 2.02 -16.51 -14.67
N ALA A 208 2.98 -15.63 -14.36
CA ALA A 208 3.52 -14.69 -15.32
C ALA A 208 4.24 -15.35 -16.51
N LEU A 209 5.03 -16.39 -16.28
CA LEU A 209 5.65 -17.16 -17.36
C LEU A 209 4.61 -17.91 -18.20
N LYS A 210 3.61 -18.52 -17.57
CA LYS A 210 2.53 -19.26 -18.23
C LYS A 210 1.71 -18.36 -19.15
N TYR A 211 1.38 -17.15 -18.69
CA TYR A 211 0.56 -16.19 -19.43
C TYR A 211 1.41 -15.17 -20.21
N ARG A 212 2.74 -15.29 -20.20
CA ARG A 212 3.71 -14.35 -20.82
C ARG A 212 3.49 -12.91 -20.37
N ASP A 213 3.21 -12.74 -19.09
CA ASP A 213 2.86 -11.47 -18.48
C ASP A 213 3.89 -11.05 -17.41
N LEU A 214 5.11 -10.77 -17.85
CA LEU A 214 6.20 -10.38 -16.96
C LEU A 214 5.95 -9.02 -16.25
N LYS A 215 5.11 -8.16 -16.84
CA LYS A 215 4.78 -6.85 -16.26
C LYS A 215 3.83 -6.92 -15.05
N SER A 216 3.15 -8.04 -14.84
CA SER A 216 2.32 -8.29 -13.67
C SER A 216 3.05 -9.03 -12.53
N LEU A 217 4.37 -9.19 -12.65
CA LEU A 217 5.18 -10.08 -11.80
C LEU A 217 5.55 -9.53 -10.44
N LEU A 218 5.81 -8.24 -10.33
CA LEU A 218 6.53 -7.69 -9.18
C LEU A 218 5.91 -6.40 -8.68
N PRO A 219 6.11 -6.10 -7.39
CA PRO A 219 5.85 -4.78 -6.86
C PRO A 219 6.55 -3.74 -7.73
N TYR A 220 5.78 -2.80 -8.23
CA TYR A 220 6.27 -1.81 -9.15
C TYR A 220 6.87 -0.63 -8.38
N HIS A 221 8.10 -0.28 -8.72
CA HIS A 221 8.72 0.97 -8.32
C HIS A 221 9.18 1.73 -9.54
N GLY A 222 8.52 2.84 -9.85
CA GLY A 222 8.98 3.81 -10.85
C GLY A 222 8.43 3.65 -12.26
N TRP A 223 8.59 4.73 -12.99
CA TRP A 223 8.07 5.05 -14.32
C TRP A 223 8.91 4.44 -15.43
N SER A 224 9.40 3.31 -15.45
CA SER A 224 10.05 2.74 -16.60
C SER A 224 10.78 1.42 -16.30
N ARG A 225 11.96 1.25 -16.85
CA ARG A 225 12.80 0.04 -16.72
C ARG A 225 13.37 -0.18 -15.32
N GLU A 226 13.11 0.72 -14.38
CA GLU A 226 13.69 0.72 -13.02
C GLU A 226 13.13 -0.39 -12.11
N TRP A 227 11.92 -0.90 -12.38
CA TRP A 227 11.37 -2.05 -11.64
C TRP A 227 12.24 -3.32 -11.71
N LEU A 228 13.03 -3.45 -12.79
CA LEU A 228 14.03 -4.53 -12.92
C LEU A 228 15.26 -4.27 -12.04
N SER A 229 15.51 -3.01 -11.70
CA SER A 229 16.69 -2.61 -10.92
C SER A 229 16.39 -2.51 -9.41
N TYR A 230 15.16 -2.19 -9.02
CA TYR A 230 14.79 -1.99 -7.62
C TYR A 230 13.40 -2.56 -7.25
N PRO A 231 13.19 -3.88 -7.32
CA PRO A 231 11.98 -4.48 -6.74
C PRO A 231 12.08 -4.50 -5.21
N ILE A 232 10.96 -4.35 -4.50
CA ILE A 232 10.83 -4.60 -3.07
C ILE A 232 10.04 -5.89 -2.89
N MET A 233 10.55 -6.79 -2.05
CA MET A 233 9.88 -8.03 -1.72
C MET A 233 9.33 -7.95 -0.31
N ALA A 234 8.01 -7.89 -0.19
CA ALA A 234 7.36 -7.77 1.11
C ALA A 234 7.02 -9.15 1.71
N VAL A 235 7.20 -9.27 3.02
CA VAL A 235 6.83 -10.44 3.81
C VAL A 235 5.93 -9.98 4.95
N ILE A 236 4.66 -10.40 4.91
CA ILE A 236 3.68 -10.08 5.97
C ILE A 236 3.93 -11.02 7.16
N THR A 237 4.06 -10.47 8.35
CA THR A 237 4.29 -11.23 9.58
C THR A 237 3.02 -11.54 10.35
N CYS A 238 1.99 -10.71 10.20
CA CYS A 238 0.77 -10.80 10.99
C CYS A 238 -0.46 -10.31 10.21
N ARG A 239 -1.62 -10.58 10.75
CA ARG A 239 -2.88 -9.87 10.45
C ARG A 239 -3.45 -9.31 11.74
N GLY A 240 -3.84 -8.04 11.70
CA GLY A 240 -4.20 -7.28 12.88
C GLY A 240 -3.03 -6.50 13.46
N CYS A 241 -3.31 -5.67 14.44
CA CYS A 241 -2.34 -4.86 15.15
C CYS A 241 -2.67 -4.84 16.65
N LYS A 242 -1.66 -4.70 17.51
CA LYS A 242 -1.83 -4.49 18.95
C LYS A 242 -2.08 -3.03 19.32
N HIS A 243 -1.67 -2.11 18.44
CA HIS A 243 -1.74 -0.67 18.67
C HIS A 243 -3.09 -0.08 18.26
N ASN A 244 -3.43 1.05 18.88
CA ASN A 244 -4.65 1.82 18.60
C ASN A 244 -4.31 3.24 18.10
N CYS A 245 -3.45 3.35 17.09
CA CYS A 245 -3.23 4.63 16.43
C CYS A 245 -4.56 5.16 15.91
N ILE A 246 -4.91 6.39 16.32
CA ILE A 246 -6.29 6.89 16.20
C ILE A 246 -6.79 7.03 14.76
N PHE A 247 -5.90 7.21 13.79
CA PHE A 247 -6.21 7.46 12.39
C PHE A 247 -5.99 6.23 11.47
N CYS A 248 -5.50 5.11 12.02
CA CYS A 248 -5.13 3.93 11.23
C CYS A 248 -6.29 2.94 11.09
N GLY A 249 -6.68 2.66 9.84
CA GLY A 249 -7.69 1.63 9.52
C GLY A 249 -7.22 0.20 9.78
N GLY A 250 -5.91 -0.02 9.99
CA GLY A 250 -5.32 -1.28 10.44
C GLY A 250 -5.17 -1.41 11.96
N SER A 251 -5.59 -0.41 12.75
CA SER A 251 -5.51 -0.46 14.21
C SER A 251 -6.35 -1.58 14.82
N LYS A 252 -6.01 -1.99 16.05
CA LYS A 252 -6.80 -2.97 16.81
C LYS A 252 -8.29 -2.61 16.88
N HIS A 253 -8.60 -1.33 17.12
CA HIS A 253 -9.97 -0.84 17.17
C HIS A 253 -10.69 -1.00 15.83
N ALA A 254 -10.08 -0.51 14.77
CA ALA A 254 -10.67 -0.54 13.43
C ALA A 254 -10.96 -1.96 12.97
N LEU A 255 -9.97 -2.84 13.04
CA LEU A 255 -10.13 -4.24 12.60
C LEU A 255 -11.10 -5.04 13.49
N ALA A 256 -11.18 -4.72 14.79
CA ALA A 256 -12.19 -5.30 15.66
C ALA A 256 -13.60 -4.88 15.24
N GLY A 257 -13.78 -3.64 14.78
CA GLY A 257 -15.06 -3.09 14.35
C GLY A 257 -15.56 -3.69 13.04
N TYR A 258 -14.79 -3.58 11.96
CA TYR A 258 -15.29 -3.94 10.63
C TYR A 258 -14.80 -5.30 10.07
N CYS A 259 -13.74 -5.89 10.65
CA CYS A 259 -13.26 -7.24 10.32
C CYS A 259 -13.53 -8.30 11.41
N ASN A 260 -14.15 -7.92 12.54
CA ASN A 260 -14.35 -8.76 13.72
C ASN A 260 -13.03 -9.39 14.26
N ARG A 261 -11.87 -8.80 13.90
CA ARG A 261 -10.55 -9.24 14.38
C ARG A 261 -10.21 -8.56 15.70
N LYS A 262 -10.50 -9.24 16.80
CA LYS A 262 -10.29 -8.72 18.17
C LYS A 262 -8.85 -8.81 18.65
N LYS A 263 -8.05 -9.71 18.05
CA LYS A 263 -6.63 -9.94 18.38
C LYS A 263 -5.80 -10.03 17.13
N ALA A 264 -4.62 -9.43 17.14
CA ALA A 264 -3.61 -9.69 16.13
C ALA A 264 -3.18 -11.16 16.17
N ILE A 265 -2.99 -11.75 15.00
CA ILE A 265 -2.48 -13.11 14.83
C ILE A 265 -1.20 -13.05 14.01
N PHE A 266 -0.27 -13.91 14.33
CA PHE A 266 1.07 -13.91 13.77
C PHE A 266 1.31 -15.20 13.01
N ARG A 267 2.09 -15.12 11.95
CA ARG A 267 2.55 -16.29 11.21
C ARG A 267 3.61 -17.02 12.02
N ASP A 268 3.68 -18.32 11.83
CA ASP A 268 4.78 -19.09 12.41
C ASP A 268 6.14 -18.51 11.96
N PRO A 269 7.09 -18.29 12.88
CA PRO A 269 8.43 -17.81 12.55
C PRO A 269 9.12 -18.60 11.44
N GLU A 270 8.96 -19.92 11.41
CA GLU A 270 9.57 -20.76 10.38
C GLU A 270 9.00 -20.48 8.99
N LEU A 271 7.70 -20.18 8.87
CA LEU A 271 7.09 -19.80 7.60
C LEU A 271 7.63 -18.46 7.08
N ILE A 272 7.92 -17.51 7.97
CA ILE A 272 8.54 -16.22 7.60
C ILE A 272 9.96 -16.45 7.08
N VAL A 273 10.74 -17.25 7.79
CA VAL A 273 12.12 -17.62 7.39
C VAL A 273 12.12 -18.38 6.07
N GLU A 274 11.16 -19.28 5.85
CA GLU A 274 11.00 -20.01 4.59
C GLU A 274 10.67 -19.06 3.42
N ASP A 275 9.75 -18.11 3.60
CA ASP A 275 9.43 -17.12 2.55
C ASP A 275 10.64 -16.26 2.20
N ILE A 276 11.37 -15.79 3.20
CA ILE A 276 12.60 -15.01 2.99
C ILE A 276 13.66 -15.86 2.27
N THR A 277 13.80 -17.14 2.63
CA THR A 277 14.70 -18.07 1.94
C THR A 277 14.34 -18.17 0.44
N LYS A 278 13.06 -18.39 0.15
CA LYS A 278 12.57 -18.47 -1.23
C LYS A 278 12.84 -17.17 -2.01
N ILE A 279 12.67 -16.01 -1.36
CA ILE A 279 12.97 -14.71 -1.96
C ILE A 279 14.47 -14.63 -2.28
N CYS A 280 15.35 -14.98 -1.37
CA CYS A 280 16.81 -14.96 -1.55
C CYS A 280 17.29 -15.84 -2.72
N ASP A 281 16.55 -16.91 -3.06
CA ASP A 281 16.91 -17.79 -4.15
C ASP A 281 16.84 -17.11 -5.53
N TYR A 282 15.92 -16.18 -5.72
CA TYR A 282 15.67 -15.58 -7.04
C TYR A 282 15.93 -14.07 -7.14
N THR A 283 16.15 -13.39 -6.02
CA THR A 283 16.47 -11.96 -6.04
C THR A 283 17.50 -11.56 -4.98
N LYS A 284 18.14 -10.39 -5.19
CA LYS A 284 18.92 -9.67 -4.18
C LYS A 284 18.23 -8.38 -3.72
N ALA A 285 16.95 -8.23 -4.09
CA ALA A 285 16.15 -7.08 -3.74
C ALA A 285 16.04 -6.89 -2.22
N PRO A 286 15.72 -5.68 -1.76
CA PRO A 286 15.35 -5.46 -0.38
C PRO A 286 14.14 -6.31 0.02
N ILE A 287 14.17 -6.84 1.23
CA ILE A 287 13.07 -7.59 1.83
C ILE A 287 12.47 -6.72 2.92
N PHE A 288 11.23 -6.30 2.70
CA PHE A 288 10.49 -5.50 3.65
C PHE A 288 9.63 -6.43 4.53
N VAL A 289 9.97 -6.50 5.80
CA VAL A 289 9.25 -7.28 6.81
C VAL A 289 8.14 -6.40 7.37
N ILE A 290 6.93 -6.62 6.89
CA ILE A 290 5.76 -5.81 7.26
C ILE A 290 5.24 -6.25 8.62
N GLY A 291 5.17 -5.29 9.53
CA GLY A 291 4.76 -5.46 10.91
C GLY A 291 5.93 -5.62 11.86
N ASP A 292 5.86 -4.92 12.99
CA ASP A 292 6.87 -5.01 14.04
C ASP A 292 6.88 -6.42 14.65
N LEU A 293 8.00 -7.13 14.51
CA LEU A 293 8.16 -8.51 14.99
C LEU A 293 7.87 -8.65 16.49
N ARG A 294 8.14 -7.60 17.26
CA ARG A 294 7.94 -7.57 18.72
C ARG A 294 6.45 -7.55 19.13
N GLN A 295 5.56 -7.29 18.20
CA GLN A 295 4.11 -7.33 18.51
C GLN A 295 3.64 -8.69 19.03
N SER A 296 4.30 -9.80 18.66
CA SER A 296 4.01 -11.12 19.20
C SER A 296 4.75 -11.45 20.50
N GLY A 297 5.62 -10.55 20.94
CA GLY A 297 6.53 -10.71 22.08
C GLY A 297 7.97 -10.93 21.64
N ASP A 298 8.89 -10.74 22.58
CA ASP A 298 10.33 -10.80 22.31
C ASP A 298 10.78 -12.18 21.84
N GLU A 299 10.25 -13.25 22.43
CA GLU A 299 10.56 -14.64 22.06
C GLU A 299 10.26 -14.89 20.57
N TYR A 300 9.12 -14.39 20.08
CA TYR A 300 8.77 -14.49 18.66
C TYR A 300 9.77 -13.75 17.76
N ALA A 301 10.10 -12.51 18.12
CA ALA A 301 11.06 -11.72 17.38
C ALA A 301 12.43 -12.39 17.30
N TYR A 302 12.93 -12.85 18.43
CA TYR A 302 14.22 -13.56 18.50
C TYR A 302 14.21 -14.88 17.75
N THR A 303 13.09 -15.64 17.75
CA THR A 303 12.97 -16.86 16.96
C THR A 303 13.10 -16.59 15.45
N VAL A 304 12.44 -15.53 14.95
CA VAL A 304 12.59 -15.12 13.55
C VAL A 304 14.04 -14.71 13.26
N LEU A 305 14.65 -13.88 14.10
CA LEU A 305 16.04 -13.40 13.93
C LEU A 305 17.04 -14.56 13.93
N GLU A 306 16.92 -15.52 14.83
CA GLU A 306 17.76 -16.72 14.84
C GLU A 306 17.60 -17.56 13.56
N GLY A 307 16.38 -17.64 13.02
CA GLY A 307 16.14 -18.25 11.71
C GLY A 307 16.89 -17.53 10.59
N LEU A 308 16.85 -16.20 10.58
CA LEU A 308 17.53 -15.36 9.60
C LEU A 308 19.07 -15.47 9.74
N LYS A 309 19.60 -15.55 10.96
CA LYS A 309 21.02 -15.76 11.24
C LYS A 309 21.54 -17.06 10.62
N ARG A 310 20.79 -18.15 10.76
CA ARG A 310 21.13 -19.44 10.14
C ARG A 310 21.20 -19.38 8.62
N LEU A 311 20.40 -18.53 7.98
CA LEU A 311 20.36 -18.37 6.53
C LEU A 311 21.50 -17.54 5.95
N LYS A 312 22.19 -16.75 6.77
CA LYS A 312 23.25 -15.80 6.33
C LYS A 312 22.79 -14.93 5.17
N ILE A 313 21.70 -14.21 5.38
CA ILE A 313 21.02 -13.41 4.35
C ILE A 313 21.93 -12.29 3.88
N ARG A 314 22.03 -12.12 2.56
CA ARG A 314 22.77 -11.02 1.91
C ARG A 314 21.88 -9.91 1.38
N ASN A 315 20.59 -10.15 1.30
CA ASN A 315 19.61 -9.14 0.89
C ASN A 315 19.53 -8.05 1.97
N PRO A 316 19.33 -6.78 1.58
CA PRO A 316 18.91 -5.77 2.55
C PRO A 316 17.59 -6.17 3.19
N VAL A 317 17.50 -6.14 4.52
CA VAL A 317 16.26 -6.38 5.26
C VAL A 317 15.83 -5.07 5.88
N VAL A 318 14.55 -4.74 5.75
CA VAL A 318 13.94 -3.57 6.36
C VAL A 318 12.97 -4.04 7.42
N LEU A 319 13.12 -3.52 8.62
CA LEU A 319 12.32 -3.86 9.80
C LEU A 319 11.53 -2.65 10.25
N GLU A 320 10.21 -2.81 10.41
CA GLU A 320 9.35 -1.78 10.98
C GLU A 320 9.42 -1.77 12.50
N LEU A 321 9.49 -0.58 13.07
CA LEU A 321 9.30 -0.32 14.48
C LEU A 321 8.00 0.46 14.67
N PHE A 322 7.04 -0.12 15.40
CA PHE A 322 5.79 0.56 15.76
C PHE A 322 5.91 1.32 17.09
N ASP A 323 6.92 0.96 17.86
CA ASP A 323 7.32 1.58 19.12
C ASP A 323 8.85 1.54 19.23
N THR A 324 9.43 2.34 20.11
CA THR A 324 10.87 2.25 20.41
C THR A 324 11.24 0.89 20.97
N ALA A 325 12.47 0.46 20.72
CA ALA A 325 12.95 -0.86 21.09
C ALA A 325 14.08 -0.78 22.14
N PRO A 326 14.26 -1.80 22.99
CA PRO A 326 15.40 -1.91 23.87
C PRO A 326 16.69 -2.20 23.06
N LYS A 327 17.85 -1.87 23.62
CA LYS A 327 19.15 -2.02 22.95
C LYS A 327 19.43 -3.45 22.51
N GLU A 328 19.04 -4.41 23.31
CA GLU A 328 19.19 -5.85 23.09
C GLU A 328 18.52 -6.32 21.79
N TYR A 329 17.41 -5.67 21.39
CA TYR A 329 16.76 -5.97 20.12
C TYR A 329 17.63 -5.55 18.93
N PHE A 330 18.25 -4.37 18.97
CA PHE A 330 19.18 -3.91 17.91
C PHE A 330 20.44 -4.79 17.85
N GLU A 331 20.95 -5.23 19.00
CA GLU A 331 22.07 -6.17 19.09
C GLU A 331 21.71 -7.52 18.43
N ALA A 332 20.53 -8.05 18.72
CA ALA A 332 20.06 -9.29 18.11
C ALA A 332 19.83 -9.17 16.59
N VAL A 333 19.34 -8.02 16.12
CA VAL A 333 19.20 -7.76 14.67
C VAL A 333 20.57 -7.72 14.00
N ALA A 334 21.53 -6.99 14.57
CA ALA A 334 22.89 -6.87 14.03
C ALA A 334 23.65 -8.21 14.02
N ASP A 335 23.43 -9.06 15.03
CA ASP A 335 24.02 -10.40 15.11
C ASP A 335 23.37 -11.38 14.08
N SER A 336 22.15 -11.07 13.61
CA SER A 336 21.37 -11.95 12.74
C SER A 336 21.37 -11.54 11.27
N ILE A 337 21.57 -10.25 10.95
CA ILE A 337 21.39 -9.69 9.61
C ILE A 337 22.54 -8.72 9.30
N ASP A 338 23.39 -9.05 8.32
CA ASP A 338 24.53 -8.21 7.91
C ASP A 338 24.12 -6.86 7.28
N ASN A 339 22.94 -6.79 6.66
CA ASN A 339 22.49 -5.63 5.90
C ASN A 339 21.04 -5.31 6.30
N PHE A 340 20.89 -4.51 7.35
CA PHE A 340 19.59 -4.15 7.91
C PHE A 340 19.35 -2.65 7.88
N ASN A 341 18.07 -2.30 7.82
CA ASN A 341 17.54 -0.95 7.85
C ASN A 341 16.32 -0.94 8.77
N PHE A 342 15.99 0.23 9.31
CA PHE A 342 14.80 0.40 10.14
C PHE A 342 13.90 1.50 9.62
N GLU A 343 12.61 1.37 9.91
CA GLU A 343 11.61 2.41 9.76
C GLU A 343 10.89 2.62 11.07
N LEU A 344 10.70 3.88 11.45
CA LEU A 344 9.88 4.30 12.59
C LEU A 344 9.02 5.48 12.17
N SER A 345 7.76 5.48 12.57
CA SER A 345 6.83 6.60 12.35
C SER A 345 6.53 7.32 13.68
N PRO A 346 7.34 8.32 14.09
CA PRO A 346 7.05 9.10 15.29
C PRO A 346 5.83 10.02 15.14
N ASP A 347 5.43 10.31 13.90
CA ASP A 347 4.36 11.20 13.47
C ASP A 347 4.63 12.69 13.78
N THR A 348 5.23 13.04 14.91
CA THR A 348 5.58 14.41 15.32
C THR A 348 6.70 14.40 16.36
N HIS A 349 7.42 15.53 16.49
CA HIS A 349 8.38 15.74 17.57
C HIS A 349 7.67 16.07 18.90
N ASP A 350 6.45 16.60 18.84
CA ASP A 350 5.67 16.95 20.03
C ASP A 350 5.15 15.67 20.71
N GLU A 351 5.72 15.37 21.87
CA GLU A 351 5.41 14.16 22.66
C GLU A 351 3.96 14.13 23.15
N GLN A 352 3.35 15.30 23.41
CA GLN A 352 1.95 15.37 23.83
C GLN A 352 1.01 15.02 22.66
N ILE A 353 1.27 15.56 21.47
CA ILE A 353 0.54 15.20 20.26
C ILE A 353 0.76 13.74 19.92
N ARG A 354 2.01 13.23 20.03
CA ARG A 354 2.35 11.83 19.81
C ARG A 354 1.55 10.90 20.73
N ALA A 355 1.42 11.26 22.02
CA ALA A 355 0.60 10.49 22.95
C ALA A 355 -0.89 10.47 22.58
N ILE A 356 -1.43 11.61 22.09
CA ILE A 356 -2.83 11.69 21.63
C ILE A 356 -3.09 10.73 20.46
N VAL A 357 -2.14 10.58 19.54
CA VAL A 357 -2.29 9.68 18.39
C VAL A 357 -2.05 8.20 18.74
N GLY A 358 -1.69 7.91 19.99
CA GLY A 358 -1.56 6.54 20.50
C GLY A 358 -0.14 5.98 20.53
N LYS A 359 0.87 6.85 20.51
CA LYS A 359 2.30 6.50 20.60
C LYS A 359 2.94 7.13 21.83
N HIS A 360 3.37 6.31 22.79
CA HIS A 360 3.69 6.76 24.15
C HIS A 360 5.20 6.74 24.47
N TYR A 361 6.04 7.03 23.49
CA TYR A 361 7.49 7.16 23.67
C TYR A 361 7.97 8.60 23.46
N ASN A 362 9.07 8.98 24.10
CA ASN A 362 9.63 10.32 24.05
C ASN A 362 10.74 10.45 22.97
N ASN A 363 11.21 11.66 22.73
CA ASN A 363 12.23 11.95 21.74
C ASN A 363 13.58 11.30 22.11
N SER A 364 13.95 11.30 23.39
CA SER A 364 15.19 10.65 23.84
C SER A 364 15.22 9.16 23.54
N ALA A 365 14.07 8.46 23.58
CA ALA A 365 13.98 7.06 23.19
C ALA A 365 14.15 6.87 21.66
N ILE A 366 13.62 7.79 20.84
CA ILE A 366 13.86 7.79 19.39
C ILE A 366 15.34 7.98 19.08
N GLU A 367 15.97 8.99 19.69
CA GLU A 367 17.40 9.31 19.52
C GLU A 367 18.29 8.15 19.97
N ALA A 368 17.98 7.52 21.11
CA ALA A 368 18.66 6.32 21.57
C ALA A 368 18.53 5.14 20.56
N ASN A 369 17.34 4.92 20.01
CA ASN A 369 17.12 3.86 19.02
C ASN A 369 17.91 4.11 17.73
N ILE A 370 17.93 5.35 17.24
CA ILE A 370 18.74 5.74 16.09
C ILE A 370 20.22 5.48 16.37
N LYS A 371 20.72 5.96 17.52
CA LYS A 371 22.11 5.78 17.91
C LYS A 371 22.49 4.31 17.98
N TRP A 372 21.73 3.48 18.70
CA TRP A 372 22.02 2.05 18.81
C TRP A 372 22.01 1.34 17.47
N ALA A 373 21.01 1.63 16.62
CA ALA A 373 20.94 1.04 15.29
C ALA A 373 22.17 1.39 14.45
N LEU A 374 22.59 2.67 14.43
CA LEU A 374 23.72 3.14 13.63
C LEU A 374 25.06 2.63 14.16
N ASP A 375 25.26 2.62 15.48
CA ASP A 375 26.46 2.08 16.15
C ASP A 375 26.64 0.58 15.82
N LEU A 376 25.56 -0.15 15.64
CA LEU A 376 25.54 -1.57 15.29
C LEU A 376 25.54 -1.86 13.78
N GLY A 377 25.64 -0.84 12.94
CA GLY A 377 25.83 -1.03 11.50
C GLY A 377 24.57 -0.87 10.63
N CYS A 378 23.48 -0.35 11.19
CA CYS A 378 22.29 0.02 10.40
C CYS A 378 22.71 0.92 9.23
N ARG A 379 22.22 0.61 8.04
CA ARG A 379 22.61 1.34 6.83
C ARG A 379 21.74 2.54 6.55
N LYS A 380 20.47 2.48 6.96
CA LYS A 380 19.52 3.57 6.82
C LYS A 380 18.44 3.44 7.88
N PHE A 381 18.09 4.57 8.50
CA PHE A 381 17.00 4.69 9.46
C PHE A 381 16.00 5.71 8.95
N ASP A 382 14.82 5.26 8.51
CA ASP A 382 13.77 6.10 7.98
C ASP A 382 12.83 6.56 9.10
N LEU A 383 12.50 7.86 9.09
CA LEU A 383 11.59 8.48 10.06
C LEU A 383 10.43 9.15 9.32
N PHE A 384 9.20 8.79 9.67
CA PHE A 384 8.01 9.36 9.05
C PHE A 384 7.27 10.29 10.01
N PHE A 385 7.09 11.54 9.59
CA PHE A 385 6.35 12.58 10.31
C PHE A 385 5.12 12.99 9.51
N MET A 386 4.01 13.30 10.23
CA MET A 386 2.70 13.55 9.63
C MET A 386 2.24 14.98 9.89
N ILE A 387 1.50 15.52 8.93
CA ILE A 387 0.84 16.82 9.01
C ILE A 387 -0.66 16.60 9.10
N GLY A 388 -1.34 17.39 9.95
CA GLY A 388 -2.79 17.29 10.15
C GLY A 388 -3.19 16.46 11.37
N LEU A 389 -2.29 16.34 12.35
CA LEU A 389 -2.57 15.66 13.62
C LEU A 389 -3.42 16.53 14.56
N PRO A 390 -4.10 15.93 15.57
CA PRO A 390 -4.83 16.69 16.58
C PRO A 390 -3.92 17.71 17.30
N ARG A 391 -4.40 18.93 17.49
CA ARG A 391 -3.68 20.07 18.10
C ARG A 391 -2.46 20.56 17.33
N GLN A 392 -2.16 20.03 16.18
CA GLN A 392 -1.05 20.47 15.37
C GLN A 392 -1.39 21.75 14.62
N THR A 393 -0.51 22.76 14.71
CA THR A 393 -0.53 23.99 13.93
C THR A 393 0.62 23.97 12.93
N CYS A 394 0.61 24.89 11.95
CA CYS A 394 1.74 24.99 11.01
C CYS A 394 3.06 25.30 11.72
N GLU A 395 3.03 26.10 12.78
CA GLU A 395 4.20 26.36 13.64
C GLU A 395 4.76 25.08 14.26
N SER A 396 3.88 24.22 14.82
CA SER A 396 4.31 22.94 15.39
C SER A 396 4.81 21.95 14.34
N VAL A 397 4.28 22.01 13.11
CA VAL A 397 4.82 21.26 11.97
C VAL A 397 6.23 21.74 11.64
N MET A 398 6.46 23.07 11.58
CA MET A 398 7.79 23.62 11.32
C MET A 398 8.79 23.22 12.42
N ALA A 399 8.37 23.20 13.68
CA ALA A 399 9.20 22.70 14.77
C ALA A 399 9.53 21.21 14.63
N THR A 400 8.60 20.41 14.06
CA THR A 400 8.92 19.00 13.70
C THR A 400 9.98 18.93 12.58
N VAL A 401 9.92 19.83 11.60
CA VAL A 401 10.95 19.90 10.55
C VAL A 401 12.31 20.29 11.14
N ASP A 402 12.33 21.23 12.10
CA ASP A 402 13.57 21.62 12.80
C ASP A 402 14.17 20.45 13.59
N TYR A 403 13.32 19.66 14.25
CA TYR A 403 13.75 18.42 14.90
C TYR A 403 14.36 17.42 13.90
N CYS A 404 13.80 17.30 12.70
CA CYS A 404 14.40 16.50 11.63
C CYS A 404 15.83 16.98 11.29
N GLY A 405 16.03 18.31 11.24
CA GLY A 405 17.35 18.91 11.03
C GLY A 405 18.34 18.58 12.16
N LEU A 406 17.89 18.64 13.41
CA LEU A 406 18.72 18.24 14.56
C LEU A 406 19.14 16.78 14.48
N LEU A 407 18.23 15.87 14.14
CA LEU A 407 18.53 14.45 13.98
C LEU A 407 19.54 14.19 12.86
N MET A 408 19.39 14.86 11.71
CA MET A 408 20.33 14.71 10.60
C MET A 408 21.71 15.29 10.93
N ASN A 409 21.79 16.39 11.67
CA ASN A 409 23.05 16.98 12.12
C ASN A 409 23.79 16.07 13.12
N GLU A 410 23.06 15.43 14.03
CA GLU A 410 23.63 14.56 15.06
C GLU A 410 24.05 13.18 14.50
N PHE A 411 23.17 12.56 13.70
CA PHE A 411 23.34 11.17 13.27
C PHE A 411 23.79 11.00 11.82
N GLY A 412 23.88 12.10 11.06
CA GLY A 412 24.37 12.11 9.69
C GLY A 412 23.39 11.58 8.64
N THR A 413 23.92 11.33 7.44
CA THR A 413 23.14 11.03 6.22
C THR A 413 22.46 9.66 6.20
N LYS A 414 22.67 8.84 7.22
CA LYS A 414 21.97 7.56 7.35
C LYS A 414 20.56 7.70 7.96
N VAL A 415 20.25 8.84 8.58
CA VAL A 415 18.93 9.16 9.11
C VAL A 415 18.17 9.96 8.06
N VAL A 416 17.04 9.42 7.61
CA VAL A 416 16.28 10.01 6.52
C VAL A 416 14.87 10.33 6.97
N PRO A 417 14.60 11.60 7.35
CA PRO A 417 13.26 12.02 7.71
C PRO A 417 12.40 12.31 6.47
N PHE A 418 11.12 11.96 6.58
CA PHE A 418 10.06 12.28 5.65
C PHE A 418 8.96 13.04 6.38
N ILE A 419 8.39 14.06 5.75
CA ILE A 419 7.22 14.76 6.24
C ILE A 419 6.17 14.83 5.14
N LEU A 420 4.92 14.51 5.49
CA LEU A 420 3.83 14.45 4.54
C LEU A 420 2.49 14.67 5.26
N PRO A 421 1.44 15.14 4.55
CA PRO A 421 0.10 15.16 5.14
C PRO A 421 -0.33 13.73 5.50
N TYR A 422 -1.16 13.57 6.51
CA TYR A 422 -1.80 12.28 6.74
C TYR A 422 -2.69 11.97 5.53
N SER A 423 -2.32 11.00 4.74
CA SER A 423 -2.80 10.96 3.38
C SER A 423 -3.13 9.58 2.84
N PRO A 424 -4.06 9.55 1.89
CA PRO A 424 -4.92 10.67 1.48
C PRO A 424 -6.09 10.90 2.45
N PHE A 425 -6.38 9.93 3.33
CA PHE A 425 -7.56 9.89 4.17
C PHE A 425 -7.22 9.56 5.63
N ILE A 426 -7.98 10.12 6.57
CA ILE A 426 -8.21 9.47 7.84
C ILE A 426 -9.06 8.23 7.51
N ASP A 427 -8.55 7.05 7.81
CA ASP A 427 -9.15 5.81 7.35
C ASP A 427 -10.53 5.55 7.97
N PRO A 428 -11.56 5.28 7.16
CA PRO A 428 -12.86 4.86 7.66
C PRO A 428 -12.76 3.65 8.60
N GLY A 429 -13.48 3.70 9.71
CA GLY A 429 -13.46 2.69 10.76
C GLY A 429 -12.39 2.90 11.83
N CYS A 430 -11.44 3.83 11.66
CA CYS A 430 -10.49 4.18 12.72
C CYS A 430 -11.15 5.06 13.81
N ILE A 431 -10.48 5.16 14.96
CA ILE A 431 -11.01 5.88 16.13
C ILE A 431 -11.34 7.35 15.81
N ALA A 432 -10.45 8.03 15.07
CA ALA A 432 -10.63 9.45 14.74
C ALA A 432 -11.73 9.67 13.70
N TYR A 433 -11.91 8.75 12.76
CA TYR A 433 -13.00 8.82 11.77
C TYR A 433 -14.37 8.61 12.42
N GLU A 434 -14.48 7.65 13.33
CA GLU A 434 -15.73 7.33 14.02
C GLU A 434 -16.07 8.34 15.14
N ASN A 435 -15.07 9.06 15.68
CA ASN A 435 -15.22 10.03 16.74
C ASN A 435 -14.50 11.37 16.42
N PRO A 436 -14.80 12.01 15.28
CA PRO A 436 -13.98 13.10 14.77
C PRO A 436 -13.95 14.32 15.72
N GLU A 437 -15.07 14.67 16.33
CA GLU A 437 -15.17 15.82 17.23
C GLU A 437 -14.26 15.70 18.46
N LYS A 438 -14.11 14.48 19.00
CA LYS A 438 -13.24 14.20 20.15
C LYS A 438 -11.78 14.58 19.87
N PHE A 439 -11.34 14.39 18.63
CA PHE A 439 -9.96 14.64 18.19
C PHE A 439 -9.81 15.96 17.42
N GLY A 440 -10.88 16.72 17.28
CA GLY A 440 -10.89 18.00 16.59
C GLY A 440 -10.82 17.90 15.08
N TYR A 441 -11.33 16.80 14.51
CA TYR A 441 -11.49 16.64 13.08
C TYR A 441 -12.88 17.01 12.59
N LYS A 442 -12.94 17.47 11.35
CA LYS A 442 -14.15 17.55 10.53
C LYS A 442 -13.95 16.62 9.35
N ILE A 443 -14.71 15.54 9.30
CA ILE A 443 -14.69 14.59 8.19
C ILE A 443 -15.53 15.13 7.04
N LEU A 444 -14.93 15.23 5.86
CA LEU A 444 -15.50 15.83 4.66
C LEU A 444 -16.16 14.80 3.73
N LEU A 445 -15.73 13.54 3.79
CA LEU A 445 -16.22 12.45 2.95
C LEU A 445 -16.67 11.29 3.85
N LYS A 446 -17.89 10.77 3.61
CA LYS A 446 -18.50 9.73 4.46
C LYS A 446 -18.98 8.51 3.68
N THR A 447 -19.35 8.68 2.41
CA THR A 447 -19.92 7.62 1.58
C THR A 447 -18.92 7.11 0.54
N PHE A 448 -19.07 5.88 0.13
CA PHE A 448 -18.22 5.29 -0.93
C PHE A 448 -18.26 6.12 -2.22
N GLU A 449 -19.44 6.63 -2.58
CA GLU A 449 -19.61 7.45 -3.79
C GLU A 449 -18.86 8.78 -3.69
N GLU A 450 -18.80 9.43 -2.51
CA GLU A 450 -18.01 10.65 -2.31
C GLU A 450 -16.52 10.36 -2.51
N TYR A 451 -16.01 9.27 -1.93
CA TYR A 451 -14.62 8.85 -2.13
C TYR A 451 -14.32 8.53 -3.59
N ARG A 452 -15.22 7.80 -4.27
CA ARG A 452 -15.07 7.48 -5.68
C ARG A 452 -14.97 8.75 -6.55
N ARG A 453 -15.83 9.73 -6.29
CA ARG A 453 -15.86 10.99 -7.05
C ARG A 453 -14.66 11.87 -6.79
N VAL A 454 -14.25 11.99 -5.54
CA VAL A 454 -13.17 12.89 -5.17
C VAL A 454 -11.82 12.48 -5.76
N MET A 455 -11.62 11.18 -6.04
CA MET A 455 -10.43 10.71 -6.74
C MET A 455 -10.25 11.29 -8.15
N LEU A 456 -11.32 11.81 -8.75
CA LEU A 456 -11.28 12.51 -10.04
C LEU A 456 -10.98 14.01 -9.91
N SER A 457 -10.78 14.51 -8.70
CA SER A 457 -10.48 15.93 -8.46
C SER A 457 -9.13 16.33 -9.06
N PRO A 458 -9.02 17.54 -9.60
CA PRO A 458 -7.81 17.96 -10.30
C PRO A 458 -6.60 18.19 -9.38
N SER A 459 -6.84 18.42 -8.07
CA SER A 459 -5.80 18.66 -7.07
C SER A 459 -5.98 17.77 -5.84
N TRP A 460 -4.87 17.32 -5.30
CA TRP A 460 -4.81 16.56 -4.04
C TRP A 460 -5.47 17.28 -2.85
N LYS A 461 -5.50 18.60 -2.86
CA LYS A 461 -6.21 19.42 -1.88
C LYS A 461 -7.65 18.95 -1.69
N TYR A 462 -8.35 18.66 -2.78
CA TYR A 462 -9.74 18.24 -2.75
C TYR A 462 -9.92 16.78 -2.36
N ILE A 463 -8.86 15.95 -2.43
CA ILE A 463 -8.89 14.53 -2.07
C ILE A 463 -8.85 14.33 -0.56
N LEU A 464 -8.23 15.26 0.21
CA LEU A 464 -8.20 15.17 1.65
C LEU A 464 -9.61 15.06 2.23
N ASN A 465 -9.88 14.01 3.00
CA ASN A 465 -11.21 13.77 3.58
C ASN A 465 -11.43 14.47 4.93
N TYR A 466 -10.49 15.34 5.35
CA TYR A 466 -10.54 15.94 6.66
C TYR A 466 -10.01 17.38 6.69
N GLU A 467 -10.46 18.09 7.69
CA GLU A 467 -9.90 19.32 8.24
C GLU A 467 -9.70 19.14 9.74
N THR A 468 -8.85 19.94 10.35
CA THR A 468 -8.70 19.98 11.80
C THR A 468 -9.22 21.30 12.37
N LYS A 469 -9.47 21.36 13.68
CA LYS A 469 -9.82 22.62 14.37
C LYS A 469 -8.70 23.66 14.31
N TRP A 470 -7.48 23.24 14.02
CA TRP A 470 -6.26 24.05 14.07
C TRP A 470 -5.71 24.41 12.69
N MET A 471 -6.07 23.66 11.67
CA MET A 471 -5.73 23.93 10.28
C MET A 471 -6.90 23.54 9.38
N ALA A 472 -7.45 24.50 8.64
CA ALA A 472 -8.36 24.26 7.55
C ALA A 472 -7.61 23.56 6.39
N ARG A 473 -8.35 23.06 5.41
CA ARG A 473 -7.76 22.30 4.30
C ARG A 473 -6.71 23.11 3.52
N ASP A 474 -6.95 24.39 3.29
CA ASP A 474 -6.00 25.28 2.62
C ASP A 474 -4.71 25.46 3.44
N GLU A 475 -4.85 25.65 4.74
CA GLU A 475 -3.72 25.76 5.66
C GLU A 475 -2.91 24.45 5.74
N LEU A 476 -3.58 23.30 5.68
CA LEU A 476 -2.91 21.99 5.61
C LEU A 476 -2.06 21.86 4.34
N VAL A 477 -2.60 22.33 3.20
CA VAL A 477 -1.90 22.30 1.90
C VAL A 477 -0.70 23.23 1.93
N ASP A 478 -0.88 24.49 2.35
CA ASP A 478 0.19 25.47 2.41
C ASP A 478 1.30 25.03 3.39
N CYS A 479 0.92 24.56 4.57
CA CYS A 479 1.85 24.05 5.56
C CYS A 479 2.65 22.85 5.03
N THR A 480 2.01 21.96 4.26
CA THR A 480 2.68 20.81 3.65
C THR A 480 3.79 21.25 2.68
N TYR A 481 3.51 22.22 1.83
CA TYR A 481 4.53 22.74 0.90
C TYR A 481 5.64 23.50 1.62
N GLN A 482 5.32 24.30 2.63
CA GLN A 482 6.31 25.00 3.46
C GLN A 482 7.22 24.01 4.19
N ALA A 483 6.64 22.97 4.79
CA ALA A 483 7.40 21.91 5.45
C ALA A 483 8.33 21.18 4.47
N GLY A 484 7.83 20.90 3.25
CA GLY A 484 8.61 20.29 2.19
C GLY A 484 9.81 21.15 1.77
N LEU A 485 9.61 22.47 1.55
CA LEU A 485 10.68 23.42 1.23
C LEU A 485 11.74 23.47 2.33
N ARG A 486 11.31 23.60 3.60
CA ARG A 486 12.23 23.68 4.74
C ARG A 486 13.03 22.41 4.94
N LEU A 487 12.36 21.24 4.89
CA LEU A 487 13.04 19.93 5.03
C LEU A 487 14.01 19.68 3.89
N ASN A 488 13.65 20.04 2.65
CA ASN A 488 14.54 19.90 1.50
C ASN A 488 15.81 20.73 1.67
N ARG A 489 15.71 21.97 2.17
CA ARG A 489 16.87 22.82 2.50
C ARG A 489 17.74 22.18 3.56
N GLN A 490 17.18 21.72 4.67
CA GLN A 490 17.92 21.05 5.76
C GLN A 490 18.62 19.79 5.28
N LYS A 491 17.98 18.98 4.43
CA LYS A 491 18.61 17.81 3.80
C LYS A 491 19.85 18.18 2.97
N ALA A 492 19.80 19.30 2.25
CA ALA A 492 20.95 19.79 1.49
C ALA A 492 22.07 20.32 2.42
N GLU A 493 21.72 21.10 3.45
CA GLU A 493 22.67 21.64 4.45
C GLU A 493 23.40 20.53 5.20
N CYS A 494 22.69 19.41 5.49
CA CYS A 494 23.28 18.23 6.14
C CYS A 494 23.98 17.26 5.15
N GLY A 495 24.04 17.57 3.86
CA GLY A 495 24.68 16.73 2.85
C GLY A 495 23.93 15.44 2.51
N LEU A 496 22.65 15.33 2.88
CA LEU A 496 21.83 14.16 2.55
C LEU A 496 21.43 14.14 1.07
N ILE A 497 21.28 15.31 0.46
CA ILE A 497 21.00 15.49 -0.97
C ILE A 497 22.02 16.45 -1.58
N GLU A 498 22.34 16.25 -2.86
CA GLU A 498 23.24 17.13 -3.61
C GLU A 498 22.57 18.48 -3.91
N HIS A 499 23.38 19.52 -4.07
CA HIS A 499 22.90 20.90 -4.29
C HIS A 499 21.98 21.01 -5.52
N ASP A 500 22.34 20.37 -6.64
CA ASP A 500 21.53 20.41 -7.87
C ASP A 500 20.17 19.73 -7.66
N SER A 501 20.14 18.61 -6.91
CA SER A 501 18.89 17.95 -6.52
C SER A 501 18.03 18.82 -5.62
N TYR A 502 18.66 19.59 -4.70
CA TYR A 502 17.98 20.56 -3.85
C TYR A 502 17.28 21.64 -4.69
N ILE A 503 18.02 22.29 -5.61
CA ILE A 503 17.47 23.37 -6.45
C ILE A 503 16.32 22.84 -7.32
N ALA A 504 16.52 21.73 -8.01
CA ALA A 504 15.49 21.13 -8.85
C ALA A 504 14.21 20.79 -8.04
N ARG A 505 14.36 20.34 -6.79
CA ARG A 505 13.24 20.05 -5.91
C ARG A 505 12.51 21.30 -5.44
N GLU A 506 13.27 22.34 -5.07
CA GLU A 506 12.70 23.63 -4.67
C GLU A 506 11.86 24.25 -5.79
N GLU A 507 12.38 24.26 -7.03
CA GLU A 507 11.65 24.72 -8.21
C GLU A 507 10.37 23.91 -8.46
N LYS A 508 10.44 22.58 -8.27
CA LYS A 508 9.30 21.69 -8.42
C LYS A 508 8.22 21.99 -7.40
N ILE A 509 8.58 22.19 -6.13
CA ILE A 509 7.62 22.54 -5.07
C ILE A 509 6.98 23.92 -5.37
N LYS A 510 7.77 24.92 -5.76
CA LYS A 510 7.24 26.24 -6.17
C LYS A 510 6.26 26.15 -7.34
N LEU A 511 6.57 25.33 -8.34
CA LEU A 511 5.67 25.08 -9.45
C LEU A 511 4.37 24.39 -8.99
N ALA A 512 4.45 23.44 -8.05
CA ALA A 512 3.29 22.77 -7.50
C ALA A 512 2.38 23.73 -6.72
N ILE A 513 2.96 24.67 -5.96
CA ILE A 513 2.21 25.73 -5.27
C ILE A 513 1.46 26.60 -6.28
N ALA A 514 2.16 27.09 -7.33
CA ALA A 514 1.57 27.92 -8.37
C ALA A 514 0.44 27.19 -9.12
N LEU A 515 0.65 25.91 -9.45
CA LEU A 515 -0.39 25.08 -10.09
C LEU A 515 -1.61 24.86 -9.18
N THR A 516 -1.40 24.67 -7.87
CA THR A 516 -2.53 24.51 -6.93
C THR A 516 -3.39 25.78 -6.93
N ALA A 517 -2.79 26.97 -6.88
CA ALA A 517 -3.53 28.23 -6.95
C ALA A 517 -4.26 28.40 -8.31
N GLU A 518 -3.60 28.08 -9.44
CA GLU A 518 -4.23 28.17 -10.76
C GLU A 518 -5.40 27.17 -10.91
N ILE A 519 -5.29 25.98 -10.33
CA ILE A 519 -6.40 25.00 -10.28
C ILE A 519 -7.58 25.56 -9.47
N ASP A 520 -7.34 26.19 -8.34
CA ASP A 520 -8.41 26.78 -7.51
C ASP A 520 -9.17 27.89 -8.29
N GLU A 521 -8.47 28.73 -9.04
CA GLU A 521 -9.09 29.72 -9.92
C GLU A 521 -9.93 29.06 -11.03
N ILE A 522 -9.44 27.98 -11.62
CA ILE A 522 -10.16 27.24 -12.66
C ILE A 522 -11.40 26.56 -12.09
N GLU A 523 -11.31 25.94 -10.91
CA GLU A 523 -12.45 25.27 -10.26
C GLU A 523 -13.56 26.27 -9.87
N ALA A 524 -13.27 27.56 -9.69
CA ALA A 524 -14.26 28.59 -9.47
C ALA A 524 -15.08 28.95 -10.75
N ILE A 525 -14.66 28.49 -11.94
CA ILE A 525 -15.37 28.74 -13.19
C ILE A 525 -16.67 27.92 -13.22
N ALA A 526 -17.81 28.56 -13.40
CA ALA A 526 -19.11 27.90 -13.41
C ALA A 526 -19.30 26.94 -14.61
N ASN A 527 -18.76 27.27 -15.78
CA ASN A 527 -18.90 26.46 -17.00
C ASN A 527 -17.95 25.26 -17.00
N ALA A 528 -18.51 24.05 -16.90
CA ALA A 528 -17.78 22.80 -16.81
C ALA A 528 -16.88 22.51 -18.03
N ASN A 529 -17.31 22.88 -19.24
CA ASN A 529 -16.50 22.69 -20.46
C ASN A 529 -15.28 23.59 -20.45
N VAL A 530 -15.45 24.87 -20.10
CA VAL A 530 -14.34 25.83 -19.98
C VAL A 530 -13.37 25.38 -18.89
N ARG A 531 -13.87 24.93 -17.75
CA ARG A 531 -13.06 24.33 -16.68
C ARG A 531 -12.20 23.19 -17.21
N HIS A 532 -12.85 22.23 -17.88
CA HIS A 532 -12.15 21.06 -18.45
C HIS A 532 -11.07 21.46 -19.45
N GLU A 533 -11.38 22.35 -20.40
CA GLU A 533 -10.41 22.83 -21.39
C GLU A 533 -9.20 23.50 -20.73
N ARG A 534 -9.42 24.37 -19.75
CA ARG A 534 -8.35 25.04 -19.02
C ARG A 534 -7.49 24.07 -18.21
N LEU A 535 -8.08 23.09 -17.52
CA LEU A 535 -7.33 22.05 -16.82
C LEU A 535 -6.49 21.23 -17.81
N MET A 536 -7.04 20.85 -18.96
CA MET A 536 -6.28 20.09 -19.96
C MET A 536 -5.11 20.87 -20.58
N GLN A 537 -5.20 22.22 -20.65
CA GLN A 537 -4.05 23.07 -21.04
C GLN A 537 -2.91 23.00 -20.01
N LEU A 538 -3.22 22.78 -18.73
CA LEU A 538 -2.23 22.62 -17.66
C LEU A 538 -1.66 21.20 -17.57
N LYS A 539 -2.27 20.21 -18.25
CA LYS A 539 -1.87 18.82 -18.13
C LYS A 539 -0.36 18.57 -18.33
N PRO A 540 0.34 19.16 -19.31
CA PRO A 540 1.78 18.98 -19.47
C PRO A 540 2.59 19.41 -18.24
N LYS A 541 2.16 20.47 -17.53
CA LYS A 541 2.79 20.91 -16.28
C LYS A 541 2.47 19.98 -15.13
N ALA A 542 1.21 19.51 -15.01
CA ALA A 542 0.80 18.56 -13.99
C ALA A 542 1.49 17.19 -14.15
N ASP A 543 1.71 16.75 -15.38
CA ASP A 543 2.42 15.50 -15.67
C ASP A 543 3.88 15.53 -15.15
N LEU A 544 4.51 16.69 -15.03
CA LEU A 544 5.80 16.84 -14.35
C LEU A 544 5.70 16.62 -12.84
N MET A 545 4.49 16.79 -12.27
CA MET A 545 4.20 16.58 -10.84
C MET A 545 3.74 15.15 -10.53
N LEU A 546 3.60 14.28 -11.52
CA LEU A 546 3.27 12.86 -11.31
C LEU A 546 4.40 12.07 -10.65
N SER A 547 5.61 12.59 -10.58
CA SER A 547 6.67 12.05 -9.71
C SER A 547 6.65 12.78 -8.38
N SER A 548 7.22 12.16 -7.33
CA SER A 548 7.35 12.74 -5.99
C SER A 548 7.66 14.25 -6.00
N VAL A 549 6.89 15.03 -5.25
CA VAL A 549 6.99 16.50 -5.23
C VAL A 549 7.88 16.98 -4.08
N ILE A 550 7.60 16.53 -2.86
CA ILE A 550 8.32 16.94 -1.64
C ILE A 550 9.54 16.06 -1.37
N ASN A 551 9.36 14.74 -1.50
CA ASN A 551 10.42 13.79 -1.17
C ASN A 551 11.16 13.31 -2.42
N GLU A 552 12.45 13.11 -2.32
CA GLU A 552 13.22 12.52 -3.40
C GLU A 552 12.99 11.00 -3.44
N LYS A 553 12.69 10.46 -4.62
CA LYS A 553 12.46 9.03 -4.80
C LYS A 553 13.66 8.18 -4.34
N ARG A 554 14.87 8.59 -4.69
CA ARG A 554 16.09 7.91 -4.22
C ARG A 554 16.24 7.93 -2.71
N GLY A 555 15.75 8.98 -2.03
CA GLY A 555 15.72 9.05 -0.58
C GLY A 555 14.82 8.00 0.04
N MET A 556 13.83 7.50 -0.68
CA MET A 556 12.93 6.42 -0.22
C MET A 556 13.48 5.01 -0.51
N GLU A 557 14.55 4.89 -1.30
CA GLU A 557 15.18 3.60 -1.58
C GLU A 557 16.15 3.20 -0.46
N TRP A 558 16.18 1.91 -0.15
CA TRP A 558 17.17 1.36 0.78
C TRP A 558 18.46 0.96 0.06
N PRO A 559 19.62 1.08 0.70
CA PRO A 559 20.89 0.75 0.08
C PRO A 559 20.94 -0.71 -0.43
N THR A 560 21.28 -0.91 -1.70
CA THR A 560 21.38 -2.24 -2.33
C THR A 560 22.77 -2.48 -2.91
N THR A 561 23.16 -3.74 -3.03
CA THR A 561 24.45 -4.17 -3.57
C THR A 561 24.30 -4.83 -4.94
N GLY A 562 23.89 -4.09 -6.00
CA GLY A 562 23.92 -4.56 -7.38
C GLY A 562 22.57 -4.98 -7.99
N ARG A 563 22.60 -5.58 -9.19
CA ARG A 563 21.39 -5.98 -9.94
C ARG A 563 20.56 -7.03 -9.20
N ASN A 564 19.30 -6.76 -9.02
CA ASN A 564 18.46 -7.40 -8.03
C ASN A 564 17.73 -8.66 -8.48
N LEU A 565 17.65 -9.00 -9.78
CA LEU A 565 16.92 -10.18 -10.27
C LEU A 565 17.85 -11.26 -10.81
N LYS A 566 17.67 -12.47 -10.33
CA LYS A 566 18.32 -13.69 -10.81
C LYS A 566 17.39 -14.40 -11.80
N LEU A 567 17.23 -13.87 -13.02
CA LEU A 567 16.29 -14.39 -14.04
C LEU A 567 16.43 -15.90 -14.28
N VAL A 568 17.65 -16.42 -14.31
CA VAL A 568 17.91 -17.86 -14.49
C VAL A 568 17.32 -18.67 -13.35
N ASN A 569 17.41 -18.17 -12.10
CA ASN A 569 16.85 -18.85 -10.94
C ASN A 569 15.32 -18.77 -10.93
N ILE A 570 14.75 -17.62 -11.32
CA ILE A 570 13.28 -17.47 -11.49
C ILE A 570 12.77 -18.51 -12.46
N ILE A 571 13.41 -18.65 -13.63
CA ILE A 571 13.04 -19.63 -14.65
C ILE A 571 13.22 -21.06 -14.12
N LYS A 572 14.35 -21.38 -13.50
CA LYS A 572 14.61 -22.70 -12.91
C LYS A 572 13.57 -23.07 -11.86
N THR A 573 13.27 -22.15 -10.94
CA THR A 573 12.29 -22.38 -9.85
C THR A 573 10.87 -22.52 -10.39
N ALA A 574 10.50 -21.75 -11.40
CA ALA A 574 9.21 -21.88 -12.06
C ALA A 574 9.06 -23.19 -12.86
N LEU A 575 10.15 -23.72 -13.39
CA LEU A 575 10.17 -24.98 -14.17
C LEU A 575 10.34 -26.21 -13.29
N SER A 576 11.07 -26.15 -12.16
CA SER A 576 11.45 -27.31 -11.34
C SER A 576 10.28 -28.11 -10.78
N LYS A 577 9.11 -27.49 -10.54
CA LYS A 577 7.89 -28.19 -10.14
C LYS A 577 7.09 -28.80 -11.30
N ARG A 578 7.43 -28.51 -12.55
CA ARG A 578 6.85 -29.25 -13.71
C ARG A 578 7.32 -30.71 -13.75
N LEU A 579 8.47 -31.01 -13.18
CA LEU A 579 9.03 -32.37 -13.14
C LEU A 579 8.56 -33.19 -11.91
N ARG A 580 8.00 -32.56 -10.86
CA ARG A 580 7.49 -33.26 -9.65
C ARG A 580 5.97 -33.46 -9.62
N GLY A 581 5.25 -32.96 -10.61
CA GLY A 581 3.79 -33.12 -10.75
C GLY A 581 3.38 -34.36 -11.57
N LYS A 582 4.22 -35.39 -11.61
CA LYS A 582 3.89 -36.74 -12.09
C LYS A 582 4.35 -37.73 -11.04
N VAL A 583 3.60 -37.83 -9.98
CA VAL A 583 3.41 -39.05 -9.17
C VAL A 583 1.97 -39.04 -8.68
#